data_1b95c6dd92dddd2deac1707912450a4f
#
_entry.id   1b95c6dd92dddd2deac1707912450a4f
#
_cell.length_a   1.000
_cell.length_b   1.000
_cell.length_c   1.000
_cell.angle_alpha   90.00
_cell.angle_beta   90.00
_cell.angle_gamma   90.00
#
_symmetry.space_group_name_H-M   'P 1'
#
loop_
_entity.id
_entity.type
_entity.pdbx_description
1 polymer ?
#
loop_
_entity_poly.entity_id
_entity_poly.type
_entity_poly.pdbx_seq_one_letter_code
_entity_poly.pdbx_strand_id
1 'polypeptide(L)'
;MAYDGLFTKKMIESLQDLVSGRIHKINQPENDTIIIVVRQNRKNHQLLLSIHPSFSRLQITNKKYDNPFDPPMFARVFRKHLEGGFIQNIRQVGNDRRVEIDVQSKDEIGDTMYRTIILEIMGKHSNLILVDENRKIIEGFKHLTPNTNQYRTVMPGFEYEAPPSQNKLNPYEVSGQEALKYIDFNSGKISKQLLNTFEGFSPLITNEIVSRRQFMTQDTLPEAYDEVMAETLLAPVPLFHKNHETGKEDFYFMKLNQFYDDIVQYDSLNDLLDRYYDARGERERVKQRANDLVRFVQQQLQKQQNKLSKLIDEYESAKDKETQQLYGELITANIYRIKQGDESVTALNYYTGEEVTIPLNPTKSPSVNAQYYYKQYNRLKTREHELDHQIQLTKENIDYFSNIEQQLDHITVDDIDDIRD
;
A
#
# COMPACT_ATOMS: atom_id res chain seq x y z
N MET A 1 -2.87 14.30 -12.72
CA MET A 1 -2.44 13.00 -13.22
C MET A 1 -2.44 13.04 -14.74
N ALA A 2 -1.29 12.83 -15.37
CA ALA A 2 -1.14 12.93 -16.84
C ALA A 2 -1.86 11.80 -17.60
N TYR A 3 -2.03 10.64 -16.97
CA TYR A 3 -2.86 9.56 -17.50
C TYR A 3 -4.35 9.88 -17.26
N ASP A 4 -4.87 10.82 -18.04
CA ASP A 4 -6.27 11.28 -17.98
C ASP A 4 -7.17 10.55 -18.99
N GLY A 5 -8.40 10.97 -19.12
CA GLY A 5 -9.34 10.36 -20.07
C GLY A 5 -8.93 10.53 -21.53
N LEU A 6 -8.29 11.65 -21.88
CA LEU A 6 -7.80 11.90 -23.24
C LEU A 6 -6.58 11.04 -23.56
N PHE A 7 -5.68 10.88 -22.60
CA PHE A 7 -4.55 9.97 -22.73
C PHE A 7 -5.01 8.51 -22.84
N THR A 8 -5.97 8.12 -22.03
CA THR A 8 -6.60 6.79 -22.10
C THR A 8 -7.16 6.52 -23.51
N LYS A 9 -7.83 7.50 -24.10
CA LYS A 9 -8.35 7.38 -25.48
C LYS A 9 -7.23 7.07 -26.47
N LYS A 10 -6.14 7.81 -26.43
CA LYS A 10 -4.97 7.59 -27.31
C LYS A 10 -4.32 6.25 -27.06
N MET A 11 -4.21 5.83 -25.83
CA MET A 11 -3.68 4.51 -25.47
C MET A 11 -4.56 3.39 -26.04
N ILE A 12 -5.89 3.49 -25.86
CA ILE A 12 -6.84 2.50 -26.40
C ILE A 12 -6.77 2.41 -27.92
N GLU A 13 -6.65 3.54 -28.60
CA GLU A 13 -6.43 3.57 -30.06
C GLU A 13 -5.17 2.79 -30.46
N SER A 14 -4.07 2.95 -29.71
CA SER A 14 -2.79 2.26 -29.95
C SER A 14 -2.84 0.76 -29.64
N LEU A 15 -3.77 0.32 -28.79
CA LEU A 15 -3.91 -1.08 -28.38
C LEU A 15 -4.86 -1.88 -29.28
N GLN A 16 -5.50 -1.28 -30.30
CA GLN A 16 -6.43 -1.97 -31.19
C GLN A 16 -5.77 -3.12 -31.98
N ASP A 17 -4.47 -3.05 -32.18
CA ASP A 17 -3.71 -4.14 -32.82
C ASP A 17 -3.70 -5.45 -32.02
N LEU A 18 -4.02 -5.41 -30.72
CA LEU A 18 -4.16 -6.59 -29.88
C LEU A 18 -5.51 -7.30 -30.04
N VAL A 19 -6.50 -6.66 -30.67
CA VAL A 19 -7.80 -7.28 -30.95
C VAL A 19 -7.61 -8.47 -31.86
N SER A 20 -8.32 -9.55 -31.61
CA SER A 20 -8.13 -10.91 -32.16
C SER A 20 -6.88 -11.66 -31.68
N GLY A 21 -6.06 -11.05 -30.83
CA GLY A 21 -4.92 -11.71 -30.21
C GLY A 21 -5.34 -12.76 -29.17
N ARG A 22 -4.53 -13.82 -29.08
CA ARG A 22 -4.76 -14.89 -28.12
C ARG A 22 -4.04 -14.62 -26.80
N ILE A 23 -4.74 -14.74 -25.71
CA ILE A 23 -4.15 -14.69 -24.37
C ILE A 23 -3.36 -15.96 -24.13
N HIS A 24 -2.04 -15.83 -24.05
CA HIS A 24 -1.12 -16.95 -23.88
C HIS A 24 -0.87 -17.25 -22.41
N LYS A 25 -0.63 -16.20 -21.59
CA LYS A 25 -0.30 -16.33 -20.19
C LYS A 25 -0.71 -15.08 -19.40
N ILE A 26 -1.08 -15.29 -18.14
CA ILE A 26 -1.39 -14.21 -17.20
C ILE A 26 -0.49 -14.34 -15.98
N ASN A 27 0.17 -13.26 -15.60
CA ASN A 27 1.07 -13.18 -14.46
C ASN A 27 0.68 -12.00 -13.56
N GLN A 28 1.00 -12.11 -12.30
CA GLN A 28 0.88 -11.04 -11.31
C GLN A 28 2.24 -10.87 -10.63
N PRO A 29 3.16 -10.09 -11.24
CA PRO A 29 4.52 -9.93 -10.71
C PRO A 29 4.57 -9.11 -9.42
N GLU A 30 3.62 -8.20 -9.25
CA GLU A 30 3.46 -7.33 -8.07
C GLU A 30 2.01 -7.39 -7.59
N ASN A 31 1.77 -7.03 -6.33
CA ASN A 31 0.44 -7.14 -5.71
C ASN A 31 -0.67 -6.40 -6.46
N ASP A 32 -0.33 -5.34 -7.16
CA ASP A 32 -1.27 -4.42 -7.84
C ASP A 32 -1.09 -4.37 -9.36
N THR A 33 -0.38 -5.34 -9.93
CA THR A 33 -0.04 -5.36 -11.36
C THR A 33 -0.34 -6.73 -11.96
N ILE A 34 -1.15 -6.74 -13.00
CA ILE A 34 -1.41 -7.91 -13.85
C ILE A 34 -0.76 -7.71 -15.21
N ILE A 35 -0.10 -8.74 -15.70
CA ILE A 35 0.45 -8.79 -17.07
C ILE A 35 -0.25 -9.89 -17.83
N ILE A 36 -0.88 -9.51 -18.93
CA ILE A 36 -1.52 -10.42 -19.89
C ILE A 36 -0.61 -10.52 -21.10
N VAL A 37 -0.03 -11.69 -21.31
CA VAL A 37 0.76 -11.96 -22.49
C VAL A 37 -0.16 -12.32 -23.66
N VAL A 38 -0.23 -11.44 -24.64
CA VAL A 38 -1.09 -11.57 -25.81
C VAL A 38 -0.23 -11.92 -27.02
N ARG A 39 -0.55 -13.04 -27.68
CA ARG A 39 0.08 -13.42 -28.92
C ARG A 39 -0.73 -12.89 -30.10
N GLN A 40 -0.13 -11.96 -30.82
CA GLN A 40 -0.70 -11.34 -32.02
C GLN A 40 0.39 -11.09 -33.04
N ASN A 41 0.08 -11.29 -34.32
CA ASN A 41 1.04 -11.12 -35.44
C ASN A 41 2.36 -11.86 -35.22
N ARG A 42 2.31 -13.10 -34.70
CA ARG A 42 3.45 -13.96 -34.38
C ARG A 42 4.40 -13.43 -33.31
N LYS A 43 4.00 -12.39 -32.59
CA LYS A 43 4.75 -11.81 -31.48
C LYS A 43 3.96 -11.91 -30.14
N ASN A 44 4.68 -11.99 -29.06
CA ASN A 44 4.11 -11.88 -27.74
C ASN A 44 4.20 -10.42 -27.27
N HIS A 45 3.07 -9.86 -26.85
CA HIS A 45 2.97 -8.54 -26.27
C HIS A 45 2.59 -8.66 -24.80
N GLN A 46 3.24 -7.92 -23.93
CA GLN A 46 2.90 -7.86 -22.51
C GLN A 46 1.95 -6.68 -22.26
N LEU A 47 0.67 -6.96 -22.12
CA LEU A 47 -0.32 -5.97 -21.71
C LEU A 47 -0.32 -5.84 -20.18
N LEU A 48 0.11 -4.69 -19.70
CA LEU A 48 0.20 -4.37 -18.27
C LEU A 48 -1.05 -3.62 -17.82
N LEU A 49 -1.69 -4.12 -16.76
CA LEU A 49 -2.79 -3.47 -16.05
C LEU A 49 -2.35 -3.23 -14.61
N SER A 50 -2.14 -1.98 -14.25
CA SER A 50 -1.76 -1.58 -12.90
C SER A 50 -2.90 -0.84 -12.21
N ILE A 51 -3.17 -1.21 -10.97
CA ILE A 51 -4.07 -0.50 -10.06
C ILE A 51 -3.33 0.15 -8.90
N HIS A 52 -2.02 0.34 -9.06
CA HIS A 52 -1.20 1.04 -8.10
C HIS A 52 -1.75 2.46 -7.84
N PRO A 53 -1.87 2.92 -6.60
CA PRO A 53 -2.49 4.22 -6.28
C PRO A 53 -1.90 5.41 -7.04
N SER A 54 -0.60 5.39 -7.30
CA SER A 54 0.11 6.47 -8.00
C SER A 54 0.42 6.18 -9.47
N PHE A 55 0.38 4.90 -9.90
CA PHE A 55 0.86 4.44 -11.21
C PHE A 55 -0.18 3.62 -11.98
N SER A 56 -1.45 3.74 -11.60
CA SER A 56 -2.54 3.03 -12.28
C SER A 56 -2.59 3.38 -13.76
N ARG A 57 -2.59 2.38 -14.60
CA ARG A 57 -2.53 2.52 -16.05
C ARG A 57 -2.77 1.23 -16.81
N LEU A 58 -2.93 1.37 -18.11
CA LEU A 58 -2.93 0.29 -19.10
C LEU A 58 -1.90 0.62 -20.17
N GLN A 59 -1.02 -0.32 -20.50
CA GLN A 59 -0.01 -0.16 -21.54
C GLN A 59 0.53 -1.52 -22.03
N ILE A 60 1.18 -1.55 -23.18
CA ILE A 60 2.13 -2.61 -23.53
C ILE A 60 3.48 -2.27 -22.90
N THR A 61 4.11 -3.22 -22.23
CA THR A 61 5.42 -3.03 -21.62
C THR A 61 6.46 -3.96 -22.20
N ASN A 62 7.68 -3.45 -22.42
CA ASN A 62 8.85 -4.24 -22.76
C ASN A 62 9.72 -4.59 -21.55
N LYS A 63 9.34 -4.11 -20.37
CA LYS A 63 10.03 -4.42 -19.12
C LYS A 63 9.88 -5.90 -18.79
N LYS A 64 10.97 -6.50 -18.32
CA LYS A 64 10.95 -7.87 -17.78
C LYS A 64 10.57 -7.80 -16.31
N TYR A 65 9.64 -8.65 -15.91
CA TYR A 65 9.18 -8.78 -14.53
C TYR A 65 9.52 -10.17 -14.00
N ASP A 66 9.96 -10.22 -12.75
CA ASP A 66 10.10 -11.47 -12.02
C ASP A 66 8.73 -11.89 -11.48
N ASN A 67 8.34 -13.11 -11.79
CA ASN A 67 7.05 -13.62 -11.34
C ASN A 67 7.23 -14.49 -10.09
N PRO A 68 6.31 -14.41 -9.11
CA PRO A 68 6.36 -15.30 -7.95
C PRO A 68 6.23 -16.76 -8.39
N PHE A 69 6.93 -17.65 -7.70
CA PHE A 69 6.87 -19.08 -7.97
C PHE A 69 5.43 -19.63 -7.82
N ASP A 70 4.73 -19.18 -6.81
CA ASP A 70 3.33 -19.50 -6.57
C ASP A 70 2.45 -18.29 -6.93
N PRO A 71 1.62 -18.40 -8.00
CA PRO A 71 0.79 -17.29 -8.45
C PRO A 71 -0.25 -16.91 -7.39
N PRO A 72 -0.46 -15.61 -7.12
CA PRO A 72 -1.52 -15.13 -6.25
C PRO A 72 -2.91 -15.61 -6.70
N MET A 73 -3.83 -15.73 -5.76
CA MET A 73 -5.20 -16.20 -6.03
C MET A 73 -5.89 -15.40 -7.14
N PHE A 74 -5.72 -14.10 -7.15
CA PHE A 74 -6.30 -13.23 -8.18
C PHE A 74 -5.82 -13.61 -9.60
N ALA A 75 -4.52 -13.83 -9.76
CA ALA A 75 -3.97 -14.30 -11.04
C ALA A 75 -4.50 -15.67 -11.44
N ARG A 76 -4.69 -16.58 -10.48
CA ARG A 76 -5.25 -17.92 -10.74
C ARG A 76 -6.68 -17.83 -11.28
N VAL A 77 -7.52 -16.97 -10.74
CA VAL A 77 -8.89 -16.75 -11.24
C VAL A 77 -8.85 -16.19 -12.66
N PHE A 78 -8.01 -15.21 -12.93
CA PHE A 78 -7.85 -14.67 -14.28
C PHE A 78 -7.37 -15.73 -15.29
N ARG A 79 -6.41 -16.56 -14.89
CA ARG A 79 -5.92 -17.68 -15.72
C ARG A 79 -7.05 -18.64 -16.07
N LYS A 80 -7.82 -19.08 -15.08
CA LYS A 80 -8.91 -20.02 -15.27
C LYS A 80 -9.93 -19.54 -16.29
N HIS A 81 -10.25 -18.25 -16.29
CA HIS A 81 -11.31 -17.68 -17.13
C HIS A 81 -10.81 -17.14 -18.48
N LEU A 82 -9.54 -16.78 -18.60
CA LEU A 82 -9.05 -15.97 -19.73
C LEU A 82 -7.94 -16.64 -20.54
N GLU A 83 -7.10 -17.49 -19.95
CA GLU A 83 -5.99 -18.11 -20.70
C GLU A 83 -6.52 -18.95 -21.84
N GLY A 84 -5.88 -18.82 -22.99
CA GLY A 84 -6.29 -19.45 -24.24
C GLY A 84 -7.41 -18.70 -24.98
N GLY A 85 -8.02 -17.69 -24.38
CA GLY A 85 -9.06 -16.88 -24.98
C GLY A 85 -8.54 -15.87 -25.98
N PHE A 86 -9.46 -15.27 -26.74
CA PHE A 86 -9.17 -14.26 -27.75
C PHE A 86 -9.77 -12.92 -27.35
N ILE A 87 -9.00 -11.87 -27.48
CA ILE A 87 -9.48 -10.50 -27.26
C ILE A 87 -10.45 -10.12 -28.38
N GLN A 88 -11.67 -9.78 -28.03
CA GLN A 88 -12.72 -9.37 -28.98
C GLN A 88 -12.78 -7.87 -29.14
N ASN A 89 -12.57 -7.13 -28.06
CA ASN A 89 -12.68 -5.69 -28.05
C ASN A 89 -11.85 -5.10 -26.92
N ILE A 90 -11.28 -3.92 -27.15
CA ILE A 90 -10.66 -3.08 -26.13
C ILE A 90 -11.27 -1.71 -26.31
N ARG A 91 -12.02 -1.23 -25.30
CA ARG A 91 -12.75 0.03 -25.39
C ARG A 91 -12.62 0.86 -24.14
N GLN A 92 -12.68 2.16 -24.33
CA GLN A 92 -12.85 3.14 -23.25
C GLN A 92 -14.35 3.36 -23.04
N VAL A 93 -14.78 3.52 -21.80
CA VAL A 93 -16.16 3.87 -21.46
C VAL A 93 -16.29 5.38 -21.39
N GLY A 94 -17.01 5.96 -22.36
CA GLY A 94 -17.09 7.41 -22.53
C GLY A 94 -15.72 8.05 -22.76
N ASN A 95 -15.43 9.13 -22.07
CA ASN A 95 -14.09 9.74 -22.02
C ASN A 95 -13.42 9.57 -20.63
N ASP A 96 -13.97 8.68 -19.82
CA ASP A 96 -13.44 8.38 -18.50
C ASP A 96 -12.22 7.45 -18.57
N ARG A 97 -11.49 7.35 -17.49
CA ARG A 97 -10.37 6.42 -17.29
C ARG A 97 -10.86 5.01 -16.93
N ARG A 98 -11.89 4.55 -17.57
CA ARG A 98 -12.43 3.21 -17.43
C ARG A 98 -12.33 2.47 -18.74
N VAL A 99 -11.70 1.29 -18.71
CA VAL A 99 -11.42 0.47 -19.86
C VAL A 99 -12.05 -0.90 -19.68
N GLU A 100 -12.66 -1.41 -20.74
CA GLU A 100 -13.22 -2.75 -20.79
C GLU A 100 -12.57 -3.55 -21.92
N ILE A 101 -12.15 -4.78 -21.60
CA ILE A 101 -11.55 -5.72 -22.51
C ILE A 101 -12.44 -6.95 -22.58
N ASP A 102 -13.08 -7.19 -23.71
CA ASP A 102 -13.91 -8.36 -23.94
C ASP A 102 -13.08 -9.53 -24.44
N VAL A 103 -13.26 -10.70 -23.83
CA VAL A 103 -12.54 -11.91 -24.13
C VAL A 103 -13.53 -13.04 -24.38
N GLN A 104 -13.32 -13.75 -25.50
CA GLN A 104 -13.99 -15.01 -25.80
C GLN A 104 -13.05 -16.15 -25.46
N SER A 105 -13.46 -17.03 -24.58
CA SER A 105 -12.68 -18.20 -24.15
C SER A 105 -13.54 -19.46 -24.14
N LYS A 106 -12.95 -20.57 -23.72
CA LYS A 106 -13.67 -21.84 -23.55
C LYS A 106 -13.56 -22.28 -22.11
N ASP A 107 -14.61 -22.88 -21.60
CA ASP A 107 -14.62 -23.52 -20.31
C ASP A 107 -13.93 -24.91 -20.34
N GLU A 108 -13.91 -25.60 -19.21
CA GLU A 108 -13.26 -26.90 -19.04
C GLU A 108 -13.89 -28.02 -19.92
N ILE A 109 -15.16 -27.86 -20.32
CA ILE A 109 -15.87 -28.80 -21.22
C ILE A 109 -15.88 -28.36 -22.67
N GLY A 110 -15.28 -27.22 -22.98
CA GLY A 110 -15.10 -26.70 -24.34
C GLY A 110 -16.22 -25.79 -24.83
N ASP A 111 -17.19 -25.44 -23.99
CA ASP A 111 -18.24 -24.48 -24.32
C ASP A 111 -17.67 -23.06 -24.38
N THR A 112 -18.17 -22.27 -25.32
CA THR A 112 -17.77 -20.87 -25.48
C THR A 112 -18.30 -20.03 -24.33
N MET A 113 -17.42 -19.26 -23.72
CA MET A 113 -17.78 -18.29 -22.70
C MET A 113 -17.23 -16.91 -23.01
N TYR A 114 -17.93 -15.89 -22.58
CA TYR A 114 -17.57 -14.49 -22.74
C TYR A 114 -17.28 -13.86 -21.38
N ARG A 115 -16.16 -13.15 -21.29
CA ARG A 115 -15.72 -12.45 -20.09
C ARG A 115 -15.31 -11.03 -20.43
N THR A 116 -15.46 -10.12 -19.50
CA THR A 116 -14.98 -8.74 -19.63
C THR A 116 -14.08 -8.40 -18.48
N ILE A 117 -12.91 -7.88 -18.79
CA ILE A 117 -12.01 -7.28 -17.83
C ILE A 117 -12.34 -5.79 -17.75
N ILE A 118 -12.59 -5.28 -16.56
CA ILE A 118 -12.88 -3.87 -16.31
C ILE A 118 -11.74 -3.29 -15.48
N LEU A 119 -11.02 -2.32 -16.05
CA LEU A 119 -10.00 -1.55 -15.37
C LEU A 119 -10.55 -0.15 -15.08
N GLU A 120 -10.61 0.18 -13.80
CA GLU A 120 -11.00 1.49 -13.29
C GLU A 120 -9.76 2.22 -12.78
N ILE A 121 -9.34 3.28 -13.47
CA ILE A 121 -8.15 4.07 -13.12
C ILE A 121 -8.59 5.28 -12.31
N MET A 122 -8.53 5.18 -10.99
CA MET A 122 -9.06 6.17 -10.03
C MET A 122 -8.09 6.42 -8.87
N GLY A 123 -6.78 6.46 -9.13
CA GLY A 123 -5.76 6.65 -8.09
C GLY A 123 -5.86 5.56 -7.03
N LYS A 124 -5.96 5.94 -5.76
CA LYS A 124 -6.10 4.97 -4.65
C LYS A 124 -7.36 4.10 -4.71
N HIS A 125 -8.36 4.52 -5.48
CA HIS A 125 -9.61 3.79 -5.69
C HIS A 125 -9.62 2.95 -6.97
N SER A 126 -8.49 2.87 -7.67
CA SER A 126 -8.34 2.02 -8.86
C SER A 126 -8.68 0.57 -8.52
N ASN A 127 -9.34 -0.11 -9.46
CA ASN A 127 -9.73 -1.50 -9.32
C ASN A 127 -9.63 -2.26 -10.64
N LEU A 128 -9.53 -3.57 -10.54
CA LEU A 128 -9.55 -4.49 -11.68
C LEU A 128 -10.57 -5.57 -11.39
N ILE A 129 -11.55 -5.69 -12.29
CA ILE A 129 -12.74 -6.51 -12.06
C ILE A 129 -12.95 -7.41 -13.28
N LEU A 130 -13.25 -8.68 -13.04
CA LEU A 130 -13.63 -9.64 -14.06
C LEU A 130 -15.13 -9.94 -13.93
N VAL A 131 -15.85 -9.78 -15.03
CA VAL A 131 -17.30 -10.06 -15.10
C VAL A 131 -17.62 -11.09 -16.19
N ASP A 132 -18.74 -11.78 -16.03
CA ASP A 132 -19.29 -12.67 -17.04
C ASP A 132 -20.15 -11.91 -18.08
N GLU A 133 -20.77 -12.63 -18.99
CA GLU A 133 -21.64 -12.09 -20.03
C GLU A 133 -22.86 -11.35 -19.51
N ASN A 134 -23.31 -11.66 -18.31
CA ASN A 134 -24.43 -11.01 -17.63
C ASN A 134 -23.98 -9.86 -16.72
N ARG A 135 -22.74 -9.43 -16.82
CA ARG A 135 -22.14 -8.37 -15.98
C ARG A 135 -22.06 -8.76 -14.50
N LYS A 136 -22.12 -10.05 -14.20
CA LYS A 136 -21.93 -10.57 -12.85
C LYS A 136 -20.45 -10.68 -12.51
N ILE A 137 -20.07 -10.17 -11.35
CA ILE A 137 -18.66 -10.16 -10.91
C ILE A 137 -18.20 -11.58 -10.61
N ILE A 138 -17.14 -12.01 -11.27
CA ILE A 138 -16.42 -13.26 -11.02
C ILE A 138 -15.38 -13.02 -9.92
N GLU A 139 -14.59 -11.95 -10.06
CA GLU A 139 -13.62 -11.51 -9.07
C GLU A 139 -13.33 -10.00 -9.22
N GLY A 140 -13.01 -9.36 -8.12
CA GLY A 140 -12.51 -7.99 -8.07
C GLY A 140 -11.23 -7.94 -7.25
N PHE A 141 -10.25 -7.15 -7.68
CA PHE A 141 -9.00 -7.01 -6.95
C PHE A 141 -9.24 -6.39 -5.56
N LYS A 142 -9.99 -5.30 -5.52
CA LYS A 142 -10.45 -4.67 -4.28
C LYS A 142 -11.92 -5.01 -4.06
N HIS A 143 -12.21 -5.68 -2.97
CA HIS A 143 -13.58 -5.94 -2.56
C HIS A 143 -14.17 -4.69 -1.88
N LEU A 144 -15.34 -4.28 -2.33
CA LEU A 144 -16.12 -3.21 -1.72
C LEU A 144 -17.39 -3.82 -1.14
N THR A 145 -17.48 -3.82 0.18
CA THR A 145 -18.66 -4.31 0.92
C THR A 145 -19.57 -3.15 1.27
N PRO A 146 -20.84 -3.38 1.62
CA PRO A 146 -21.75 -2.32 2.08
C PRO A 146 -21.21 -1.53 3.29
N ASN A 147 -20.33 -2.14 4.09
CA ASN A 147 -19.68 -1.47 5.22
C ASN A 147 -18.57 -0.52 4.81
N THR A 148 -17.91 -0.79 3.67
CA THR A 148 -16.77 -0.01 3.18
C THR A 148 -17.16 0.99 2.10
N ASN A 149 -18.25 0.76 1.40
CA ASN A 149 -18.76 1.62 0.36
C ASN A 149 -20.30 1.58 0.31
N GLN A 150 -20.93 2.72 0.53
CA GLN A 150 -22.38 2.82 0.55
C GLN A 150 -23.01 2.88 -0.85
N TYR A 151 -22.24 3.22 -1.87
CA TYR A 151 -22.75 3.43 -3.23
C TYR A 151 -22.87 2.11 -4.01
N ARG A 152 -21.84 1.28 -3.98
CA ARG A 152 -21.82 0.02 -4.73
C ARG A 152 -21.09 -1.10 -3.98
N THR A 153 -21.45 -2.33 -4.32
CA THR A 153 -20.78 -3.55 -3.83
C THR A 153 -19.95 -4.16 -4.95
N VAL A 154 -18.67 -4.42 -4.70
CA VAL A 154 -17.77 -5.13 -5.62
C VAL A 154 -17.30 -6.40 -4.92
N MET A 155 -18.06 -7.46 -5.13
CA MET A 155 -17.84 -8.79 -4.55
C MET A 155 -18.21 -9.86 -5.57
N PRO A 156 -17.56 -11.05 -5.56
CA PRO A 156 -17.98 -12.16 -6.39
C PRO A 156 -19.46 -12.48 -6.23
N GLY A 157 -20.14 -12.66 -7.36
CA GLY A 157 -21.56 -12.98 -7.41
C GLY A 157 -22.52 -11.79 -7.47
N PHE A 158 -22.05 -10.57 -7.23
CA PHE A 158 -22.84 -9.35 -7.38
C PHE A 158 -22.82 -8.85 -8.83
N GLU A 159 -23.85 -8.12 -9.23
CA GLU A 159 -23.86 -7.42 -10.50
C GLU A 159 -22.88 -6.24 -10.46
N TYR A 160 -22.15 -6.04 -11.56
CA TYR A 160 -21.25 -4.91 -11.68
C TYR A 160 -22.04 -3.60 -11.81
N GLU A 161 -21.77 -2.69 -10.91
CA GLU A 161 -22.21 -1.30 -10.97
C GLU A 161 -21.00 -0.39 -11.21
N ALA A 162 -21.15 0.56 -12.15
CA ALA A 162 -20.11 1.55 -12.42
C ALA A 162 -19.92 2.50 -11.21
N PRO A 163 -18.73 3.12 -11.07
CA PRO A 163 -18.57 4.22 -10.13
C PRO A 163 -19.60 5.33 -10.36
N PRO A 164 -19.89 6.16 -9.34
CA PRO A 164 -20.88 7.23 -9.48
C PRO A 164 -20.56 8.14 -10.66
N SER A 165 -21.55 8.43 -11.49
CA SER A 165 -21.41 9.41 -12.57
C SER A 165 -21.17 10.80 -11.99
N GLN A 166 -20.20 11.52 -12.56
CA GLN A 166 -19.94 12.92 -12.21
C GLN A 166 -20.81 13.89 -13.03
N ASN A 167 -21.66 13.39 -13.92
CA ASN A 167 -22.54 14.18 -14.83
C ASN A 167 -21.77 15.23 -15.64
N LYS A 168 -20.57 14.89 -16.08
CA LYS A 168 -19.73 15.75 -16.91
C LYS A 168 -20.06 15.59 -18.39
N LEU A 169 -19.77 16.64 -19.15
CA LEU A 169 -20.02 16.67 -20.59
C LEU A 169 -18.89 16.00 -21.36
N ASN A 170 -19.23 15.41 -22.50
CA ASN A 170 -18.26 14.91 -23.46
C ASN A 170 -17.56 16.10 -24.15
N PRO A 171 -16.27 16.31 -23.97
CA PRO A 171 -15.57 17.46 -24.53
C PRO A 171 -15.52 17.47 -26.06
N TYR A 172 -15.71 16.33 -26.71
CA TYR A 172 -15.74 16.20 -28.16
C TYR A 172 -17.11 16.52 -28.81
N GLU A 173 -18.17 16.60 -28.02
CA GLU A 173 -19.51 16.92 -28.45
C GLU A 173 -19.88 18.38 -28.17
N VAL A 174 -19.00 19.13 -27.53
CA VAL A 174 -19.18 20.53 -27.13
C VAL A 174 -18.17 21.40 -27.85
N SER A 175 -18.64 22.42 -28.59
CA SER A 175 -17.79 23.46 -29.20
C SER A 175 -17.29 24.44 -28.14
N GLY A 176 -16.25 25.21 -28.48
CA GLY A 176 -15.77 26.29 -27.62
C GLY A 176 -16.83 27.33 -27.29
N GLN A 177 -17.70 27.67 -28.25
CA GLN A 177 -18.84 28.58 -28.02
C GLN A 177 -19.87 27.99 -27.06
N GLU A 178 -20.16 26.70 -27.18
CA GLU A 178 -21.05 26.01 -26.26
C GLU A 178 -20.46 25.88 -24.86
N ALA A 179 -19.15 25.72 -24.76
CA ALA A 179 -18.46 25.64 -23.49
C ALA A 179 -18.59 26.91 -22.64
N LEU A 180 -18.75 28.08 -23.27
CA LEU A 180 -19.01 29.35 -22.56
C LEU A 180 -20.22 29.33 -21.64
N LYS A 181 -21.24 28.55 -21.97
CA LYS A 181 -22.46 28.43 -21.15
C LYS A 181 -22.19 27.86 -19.76
N TYR A 182 -21.10 27.16 -19.59
CA TYR A 182 -20.73 26.47 -18.36
C TYR A 182 -19.63 27.16 -17.57
N ILE A 183 -19.11 28.29 -18.07
CA ILE A 183 -18.00 29.04 -17.48
C ILE A 183 -18.46 30.40 -16.98
N ASP A 184 -18.20 30.66 -15.71
CA ASP A 184 -18.39 31.96 -15.09
C ASP A 184 -17.04 32.64 -14.91
N PHE A 185 -16.79 33.70 -15.69
CA PHE A 185 -15.52 34.45 -15.65
C PHE A 185 -15.33 35.25 -14.37
N ASN A 186 -16.39 35.43 -13.58
CA ASN A 186 -16.35 36.13 -12.30
C ASN A 186 -16.19 35.19 -11.07
N SER A 187 -16.24 33.89 -11.28
CA SER A 187 -16.32 32.89 -10.21
C SER A 187 -15.15 31.89 -10.26
N GLY A 188 -14.01 32.29 -9.70
CA GLY A 188 -12.88 31.40 -9.52
C GLY A 188 -12.05 31.12 -10.79
N LYS A 189 -11.20 30.08 -10.72
CA LYS A 189 -10.28 29.75 -11.81
C LYS A 189 -11.00 29.04 -12.96
N ILE A 190 -10.83 29.52 -14.18
CA ILE A 190 -11.39 28.92 -15.40
C ILE A 190 -10.92 27.49 -15.59
N SER A 191 -9.64 27.20 -15.34
CA SER A 191 -9.10 25.84 -15.45
C SER A 191 -9.82 24.84 -14.52
N LYS A 192 -10.19 25.24 -13.32
CA LYS A 192 -10.96 24.42 -12.39
C LYS A 192 -12.39 24.20 -12.84
N GLN A 193 -13.02 25.22 -13.43
CA GLN A 193 -14.36 25.10 -13.98
C GLN A 193 -14.39 24.14 -15.18
N LEU A 194 -13.40 24.23 -16.08
CA LEU A 194 -13.23 23.28 -17.19
C LEU A 194 -13.06 21.83 -16.69
N LEU A 195 -12.25 21.64 -15.64
CA LEU A 195 -12.02 20.33 -15.02
C LEU A 195 -13.31 19.74 -14.47
N ASN A 196 -14.14 20.55 -13.85
CA ASN A 196 -15.41 20.13 -13.26
C ASN A 196 -16.54 19.90 -14.30
N THR A 197 -16.41 20.50 -15.48
CA THR A 197 -17.44 20.46 -16.52
C THR A 197 -17.26 19.31 -17.50
N PHE A 198 -16.02 18.99 -17.88
CA PHE A 198 -15.73 18.05 -18.95
C PHE A 198 -15.18 16.71 -18.46
N GLU A 199 -15.74 15.63 -18.99
CA GLU A 199 -15.31 14.27 -18.70
C GLU A 199 -13.94 13.98 -19.32
N GLY A 200 -13.08 13.37 -18.55
CA GLY A 200 -11.74 12.96 -18.98
C GLY A 200 -10.66 14.03 -18.88
N PHE A 201 -11.03 15.25 -18.52
CA PHE A 201 -10.06 16.32 -18.32
C PHE A 201 -9.24 16.12 -17.05
N SER A 202 -7.98 16.54 -17.12
CA SER A 202 -7.06 16.66 -15.99
C SER A 202 -6.59 18.11 -15.83
N PRO A 203 -5.99 18.47 -14.70
CA PRO A 203 -5.37 19.78 -14.55
C PRO A 203 -4.35 20.09 -15.66
N LEU A 204 -3.69 19.05 -16.20
CA LEU A 204 -2.71 19.21 -17.27
C LEU A 204 -3.35 19.81 -18.53
N ILE A 205 -4.45 19.24 -18.99
CA ILE A 205 -5.13 19.71 -20.21
C ILE A 205 -5.89 21.01 -19.97
N THR A 206 -6.50 21.20 -18.82
CA THR A 206 -7.22 22.45 -18.51
C THR A 206 -6.27 23.63 -18.38
N ASN A 207 -5.10 23.44 -17.78
CA ASN A 207 -4.07 24.45 -17.71
C ASN A 207 -3.47 24.73 -19.10
N GLU A 208 -3.38 23.73 -19.96
CA GLU A 208 -2.95 23.93 -21.34
C GLU A 208 -3.91 24.82 -22.12
N ILE A 209 -5.21 24.57 -22.01
CA ILE A 209 -6.24 25.44 -22.66
C ILE A 209 -6.09 26.88 -22.19
N VAL A 210 -5.98 27.09 -20.88
CA VAL A 210 -5.85 28.43 -20.30
C VAL A 210 -4.53 29.10 -20.71
N SER A 211 -3.45 28.35 -20.86
CA SER A 211 -2.13 28.88 -21.24
C SER A 211 -2.01 29.29 -22.70
N ARG A 212 -2.98 28.88 -23.55
CA ARG A 212 -2.94 29.18 -25.00
C ARG A 212 -3.16 30.66 -25.33
N ARG A 213 -3.69 31.45 -24.40
CA ARG A 213 -3.88 32.89 -24.53
C ARG A 213 -3.37 33.59 -23.27
N GLN A 214 -2.95 34.82 -23.44
CA GLN A 214 -2.48 35.64 -22.31
C GLN A 214 -3.61 35.90 -21.29
N PHE A 215 -4.81 36.13 -21.80
CA PHE A 215 -5.99 36.37 -20.99
C PHE A 215 -7.15 35.49 -21.51
N MET A 216 -7.86 34.81 -20.59
CA MET A 216 -9.05 34.09 -20.89
C MET A 216 -10.27 35.00 -20.76
N THR A 217 -10.90 35.21 -21.89
CA THR A 217 -12.13 36.02 -22.03
C THR A 217 -13.22 35.21 -22.73
N GLN A 218 -14.42 35.79 -22.85
CA GLN A 218 -15.50 35.18 -23.63
C GLN A 218 -15.15 34.97 -25.10
N ASP A 219 -14.20 35.76 -25.63
CA ASP A 219 -13.78 35.66 -27.03
C ASP A 219 -12.63 34.66 -27.19
N THR A 220 -11.68 34.66 -26.26
CA THR A 220 -10.44 33.85 -26.38
C THR A 220 -10.61 32.42 -25.89
N LEU A 221 -11.49 32.14 -24.93
CA LEU A 221 -11.67 30.79 -24.41
C LEU A 221 -12.20 29.82 -25.48
N PRO A 222 -13.23 30.16 -26.31
CA PRO A 222 -13.68 29.28 -27.38
C PRO A 222 -12.57 28.88 -28.34
N GLU A 223 -11.75 29.84 -28.76
CA GLU A 223 -10.63 29.61 -29.68
C GLU A 223 -9.59 28.66 -29.06
N ALA A 224 -9.20 28.93 -27.82
CA ALA A 224 -8.23 28.09 -27.09
C ALA A 224 -8.74 26.67 -26.88
N TYR A 225 -10.01 26.52 -26.51
CA TYR A 225 -10.65 25.23 -26.32
C TYR A 225 -10.69 24.43 -27.62
N ASP A 226 -11.19 25.02 -28.71
CA ASP A 226 -11.29 24.35 -30.01
C ASP A 226 -9.92 23.98 -30.58
N GLU A 227 -8.93 24.85 -30.41
CA GLU A 227 -7.53 24.61 -30.83
C GLU A 227 -6.93 23.38 -30.10
N VAL A 228 -7.03 23.34 -28.80
CA VAL A 228 -6.50 22.22 -28.00
C VAL A 228 -7.27 20.93 -28.29
N MET A 229 -8.60 20.98 -28.36
CA MET A 229 -9.40 19.79 -28.67
C MET A 229 -9.11 19.24 -30.06
N ALA A 230 -8.89 20.09 -31.07
CA ALA A 230 -8.46 19.67 -32.40
C ALA A 230 -7.10 18.98 -32.39
N GLU A 231 -6.14 19.49 -31.63
CA GLU A 231 -4.82 18.89 -31.48
C GLU A 231 -4.89 17.50 -30.83
N THR A 232 -5.83 17.27 -29.88
CA THR A 232 -6.01 15.97 -29.26
C THR A 232 -6.47 14.87 -30.23
N LEU A 233 -7.02 15.24 -31.37
CA LEU A 233 -7.47 14.30 -32.41
C LEU A 233 -6.37 13.92 -33.41
N LEU A 234 -5.26 14.62 -33.42
CA LEU A 234 -4.10 14.31 -34.26
C LEU A 234 -3.39 13.04 -33.83
N ALA A 235 -2.52 12.51 -34.68
CA ALA A 235 -1.68 11.39 -34.33
C ALA A 235 -0.88 11.69 -33.06
N PRO A 236 -0.76 10.73 -32.12
CA PRO A 236 -0.07 10.99 -30.86
C PRO A 236 1.41 11.26 -31.06
N VAL A 237 1.93 12.24 -30.32
CA VAL A 237 3.35 12.56 -30.20
C VAL A 237 3.76 12.28 -28.77
N PRO A 238 4.42 11.15 -28.49
CA PRO A 238 4.78 10.73 -27.13
C PRO A 238 5.88 11.60 -26.55
N LEU A 239 5.55 12.50 -25.66
CA LEU A 239 6.47 13.50 -25.12
C LEU A 239 6.59 13.38 -23.60
N PHE A 240 7.82 13.43 -23.13
CA PHE A 240 8.20 13.68 -21.75
C PHE A 240 8.56 15.15 -21.60
N HIS A 241 8.06 15.79 -20.55
CA HIS A 241 8.29 17.19 -20.25
C HIS A 241 8.90 17.33 -18.86
N LYS A 242 9.92 18.18 -18.73
CA LYS A 242 10.49 18.60 -17.45
C LYS A 242 10.55 20.11 -17.37
N ASN A 243 9.98 20.65 -16.31
CA ASN A 243 10.10 22.06 -15.97
C ASN A 243 11.28 22.25 -15.01
N HIS A 244 12.32 22.94 -15.41
CA HIS A 244 13.52 23.13 -14.62
C HIS A 244 13.33 24.03 -13.41
N GLU A 245 12.43 25.00 -13.48
CA GLU A 245 12.17 25.92 -12.36
C GLU A 245 11.46 25.20 -11.21
N THR A 246 10.48 24.35 -11.53
CA THR A 246 9.67 23.64 -10.54
C THR A 246 10.13 22.22 -10.28
N GLY A 247 11.02 21.67 -11.13
CA GLY A 247 11.42 20.27 -11.12
C GLY A 247 10.29 19.31 -11.51
N LYS A 248 9.15 19.85 -11.95
CA LYS A 248 7.97 19.03 -12.30
C LYS A 248 8.22 18.29 -13.60
N GLU A 249 8.01 17.00 -13.56
CA GLU A 249 8.06 16.10 -14.70
C GLU A 249 6.65 15.60 -15.02
N ASP A 250 6.32 15.57 -16.31
CA ASP A 250 5.05 15.07 -16.80
C ASP A 250 5.22 14.44 -18.19
N PHE A 251 4.25 13.68 -18.64
CA PHE A 251 4.19 13.12 -19.98
C PHE A 251 2.84 13.41 -20.62
N TYR A 252 2.81 13.47 -21.93
CA TYR A 252 1.54 13.55 -22.66
C TYR A 252 1.70 13.07 -24.10
N PHE A 253 0.59 12.98 -24.82
CA PHE A 253 0.53 12.55 -26.22
C PHE A 253 0.55 13.72 -27.21
N MET A 254 0.76 14.94 -26.75
CA MET A 254 0.87 16.14 -27.56
C MET A 254 1.78 17.16 -26.89
N LYS A 255 2.28 18.12 -27.69
CA LYS A 255 3.09 19.23 -27.17
C LYS A 255 2.22 20.14 -26.29
N LEU A 256 2.74 20.48 -25.11
CA LEU A 256 2.11 21.37 -24.15
C LEU A 256 2.89 22.67 -24.06
N ASN A 257 2.23 23.81 -24.36
CA ASN A 257 2.86 25.13 -24.35
C ASN A 257 3.22 25.61 -22.93
N GLN A 258 2.61 25.02 -21.90
CA GLN A 258 2.92 25.32 -20.50
C GLN A 258 4.29 24.76 -20.05
N PHE A 259 4.94 23.90 -20.86
CA PHE A 259 6.27 23.37 -20.59
C PHE A 259 7.23 23.86 -21.69
N TYR A 260 8.23 24.60 -21.30
CA TYR A 260 9.20 25.21 -22.23
C TYR A 260 10.53 24.47 -22.27
N ASP A 261 10.80 23.67 -21.22
CA ASP A 261 12.10 23.06 -21.00
C ASP A 261 12.08 21.59 -21.41
N ASP A 262 13.25 20.98 -21.41
CA ASP A 262 13.57 19.59 -21.73
C ASP A 262 12.40 18.71 -22.16
N ILE A 263 12.17 18.71 -23.47
CA ILE A 263 11.18 17.86 -24.11
C ILE A 263 11.91 16.69 -24.74
N VAL A 264 11.53 15.46 -24.36
CA VAL A 264 12.05 14.24 -24.95
C VAL A 264 10.92 13.49 -25.65
N GLN A 265 11.08 13.24 -26.93
CA GLN A 265 10.13 12.45 -27.72
C GLN A 265 10.53 10.97 -27.72
N TYR A 266 9.55 10.11 -27.54
CA TYR A 266 9.68 8.65 -27.61
C TYR A 266 9.00 8.11 -28.85
N ASP A 267 9.33 6.87 -29.24
CA ASP A 267 8.80 6.23 -30.46
C ASP A 267 7.32 5.86 -30.33
N SER A 268 6.88 5.58 -29.10
CA SER A 268 5.49 5.20 -28.82
C SER A 268 5.03 5.67 -27.42
N LEU A 269 3.72 5.70 -27.21
CA LEU A 269 3.15 5.96 -25.88
C LEU A 269 3.59 4.89 -24.87
N ASN A 270 3.73 3.65 -25.30
CA ASN A 270 4.17 2.55 -24.44
C ASN A 270 5.63 2.75 -23.97
N ASP A 271 6.53 3.15 -24.88
CA ASP A 271 7.92 3.43 -24.52
C ASP A 271 8.04 4.64 -23.57
N LEU A 272 7.23 5.67 -23.82
CA LEU A 272 7.12 6.82 -22.93
C LEU A 272 6.73 6.41 -21.52
N LEU A 273 5.70 5.58 -21.37
CA LEU A 273 5.21 5.11 -20.07
C LEU A 273 6.21 4.18 -19.39
N ASP A 274 6.85 3.27 -20.11
CA ASP A 274 7.89 2.40 -19.56
C ASP A 274 9.02 3.25 -18.94
N ARG A 275 9.49 4.25 -19.64
CA ARG A 275 10.57 5.13 -19.17
C ARG A 275 10.15 5.97 -17.98
N TYR A 276 8.96 6.55 -18.03
CA TYR A 276 8.44 7.42 -16.98
C TYR A 276 8.19 6.67 -15.67
N TYR A 277 7.57 5.51 -15.73
CA TYR A 277 7.17 4.76 -14.54
C TYR A 277 8.26 3.83 -14.00
N ASP A 278 9.22 3.40 -14.81
CA ASP A 278 10.32 2.56 -14.34
C ASP A 278 11.16 3.28 -13.27
N ALA A 279 11.65 4.47 -13.57
CA ALA A 279 12.42 5.26 -12.63
C ALA A 279 11.65 5.64 -11.35
N ARG A 280 10.33 5.87 -11.47
CA ARG A 280 9.48 6.25 -10.34
C ARG A 280 9.05 5.05 -9.53
N GLY A 281 8.75 3.94 -10.18
CA GLY A 281 8.38 2.70 -9.50
C GLY A 281 9.51 2.16 -8.64
N GLU A 282 10.75 2.29 -9.09
CA GLU A 282 11.91 1.92 -8.30
C GLU A 282 12.08 2.80 -7.07
N ARG A 283 12.02 4.12 -7.23
CA ARG A 283 12.07 5.07 -6.10
C ARG A 283 10.96 4.83 -5.08
N GLU A 284 9.75 4.54 -5.53
CA GLU A 284 8.62 4.28 -4.64
C GLU A 284 8.76 2.94 -3.90
N ARG A 285 9.24 1.91 -4.57
CA ARG A 285 9.54 0.60 -3.95
C ARG A 285 10.59 0.72 -2.86
N VAL A 286 11.64 1.46 -3.13
CA VAL A 286 12.70 1.73 -2.16
C VAL A 286 12.16 2.49 -0.96
N LYS A 287 11.41 3.57 -1.20
CA LYS A 287 10.76 4.34 -0.14
C LYS A 287 9.80 3.48 0.70
N GLN A 288 9.05 2.59 0.07
CA GLN A 288 8.15 1.67 0.75
C GLN A 288 8.94 0.68 1.63
N ARG A 289 10.01 0.09 1.09
CA ARG A 289 10.89 -0.81 1.86
C ARG A 289 11.53 -0.11 3.05
N ALA A 290 11.99 1.13 2.86
CA ALA A 290 12.54 1.95 3.94
C ALA A 290 11.49 2.20 5.04
N ASN A 291 10.28 2.59 4.69
CA ASN A 291 9.20 2.81 5.64
C ASN A 291 8.82 1.53 6.40
N ASP A 292 8.80 0.38 5.73
CA ASP A 292 8.51 -0.90 6.35
C ASP A 292 9.61 -1.30 7.34
N LEU A 293 10.88 -1.05 7.00
CA LEU A 293 12.02 -1.29 7.88
C LEU A 293 11.98 -0.37 9.12
N VAL A 294 11.74 0.93 8.94
CA VAL A 294 11.59 1.89 10.04
C VAL A 294 10.48 1.42 10.99
N ARG A 295 9.33 1.05 10.46
CA ARG A 295 8.21 0.56 11.27
C ARG A 295 8.56 -0.71 12.03
N PHE A 296 9.24 -1.64 11.39
CA PHE A 296 9.71 -2.87 12.03
C PHE A 296 10.65 -2.57 13.21
N VAL A 297 11.66 -1.72 13.00
CA VAL A 297 12.63 -1.32 14.04
C VAL A 297 11.92 -0.65 15.21
N GLN A 298 11.00 0.28 14.96
CA GLN A 298 10.22 0.93 16.00
C GLN A 298 9.37 -0.06 16.81
N GLN A 299 8.76 -1.04 16.17
CA GLN A 299 8.01 -2.09 16.86
C GLN A 299 8.91 -2.96 17.75
N GLN A 300 10.11 -3.33 17.27
CA GLN A 300 11.06 -4.10 18.06
C GLN A 300 11.57 -3.29 19.25
N LEU A 301 11.90 -2.04 19.05
CA LEU A 301 12.34 -1.13 20.12
C LEU A 301 11.27 -1.02 21.21
N GLN A 302 10.02 -0.76 20.86
CA GLN A 302 8.90 -0.68 21.79
C GLN A 302 8.70 -2.00 22.56
N LYS A 303 8.82 -3.13 21.88
CA LYS A 303 8.73 -4.46 22.50
C LYS A 303 9.82 -4.67 23.54
N GLN A 304 11.07 -4.29 23.25
CA GLN A 304 12.18 -4.42 24.19
C GLN A 304 12.04 -3.47 25.39
N GLN A 305 11.59 -2.24 25.18
CA GLN A 305 11.31 -1.28 26.25
C GLN A 305 10.22 -1.79 27.19
N ASN A 306 9.13 -2.35 26.67
CA ASN A 306 8.07 -2.95 27.47
C ASN A 306 8.56 -4.18 28.26
N LYS A 307 9.44 -4.99 27.64
CA LYS A 307 10.06 -6.12 28.31
C LYS A 307 10.96 -5.65 29.46
N LEU A 308 11.79 -4.62 29.23
CA LEU A 308 12.66 -4.05 30.26
C LEU A 308 11.86 -3.55 31.48
N SER A 309 10.77 -2.83 31.25
CA SER A 309 9.90 -2.35 32.34
C SER A 309 9.39 -3.50 33.20
N LYS A 310 8.89 -4.58 32.58
CA LYS A 310 8.43 -5.76 33.32
C LYS A 310 9.53 -6.46 34.09
N LEU A 311 10.72 -6.58 33.51
CA LEU A 311 11.88 -7.19 34.18
C LEU A 311 12.34 -6.36 35.38
N ILE A 312 12.30 -5.04 35.29
CA ILE A 312 12.63 -4.15 36.42
C ILE A 312 11.59 -4.30 37.53
N ASP A 313 10.30 -4.36 37.24
CA ASP A 313 9.24 -4.57 38.21
C ASP A 313 9.41 -5.91 38.94
N GLU A 314 9.73 -6.99 38.21
CA GLU A 314 10.02 -8.30 38.79
C GLU A 314 11.30 -8.29 39.65
N TYR A 315 12.33 -7.57 39.21
CA TYR A 315 13.58 -7.43 39.97
C TYR A 315 13.36 -6.72 41.28
N GLU A 316 12.59 -5.63 41.29
CA GLU A 316 12.23 -4.92 42.54
C GLU A 316 11.42 -5.83 43.51
N SER A 317 10.52 -6.67 42.94
CA SER A 317 9.78 -7.66 43.76
C SER A 317 10.69 -8.76 44.33
N ALA A 318 11.80 -9.11 43.65
CA ALA A 318 12.74 -10.11 44.13
C ALA A 318 13.66 -9.60 45.27
N LYS A 319 13.72 -8.30 45.53
CA LYS A 319 14.49 -7.72 46.63
C LYS A 319 14.00 -8.14 48.01
N ASP A 320 12.79 -8.71 48.13
CA ASP A 320 12.24 -9.23 49.37
C ASP A 320 12.94 -10.49 49.94
N LYS A 321 13.98 -10.97 49.28
CA LYS A 321 14.76 -12.12 49.71
C LYS A 321 15.33 -11.99 51.15
N GLU A 322 15.74 -10.78 51.52
CA GLU A 322 16.32 -10.50 52.84
C GLU A 322 15.31 -10.73 53.98
N THR A 323 14.02 -10.41 53.74
CA THR A 323 12.95 -10.73 54.69
C THR A 323 12.81 -12.24 54.86
N GLN A 324 12.91 -13.01 53.79
CA GLN A 324 12.80 -14.46 53.84
C GLN A 324 14.00 -15.09 54.62
N GLN A 325 15.20 -14.56 54.41
CA GLN A 325 16.39 -14.99 55.13
C GLN A 325 16.22 -14.67 56.63
N LEU A 326 15.82 -13.45 56.96
CA LEU A 326 15.60 -13.03 58.33
C LEU A 326 14.55 -13.93 59.07
N TYR A 327 13.47 -14.25 58.40
CA TYR A 327 12.45 -15.14 58.95
C TYR A 327 13.00 -16.53 59.24
N GLY A 328 13.79 -17.09 58.34
CA GLY A 328 14.48 -18.38 58.57
C GLY A 328 15.44 -18.34 59.76
N GLU A 329 16.23 -17.27 59.87
CA GLU A 329 17.19 -17.08 60.95
C GLU A 329 16.46 -16.92 62.33
N LEU A 330 15.43 -16.09 62.38
CA LEU A 330 14.66 -15.85 63.60
C LEU A 330 13.91 -17.11 64.07
N ILE A 331 13.34 -17.89 63.14
CA ILE A 331 12.71 -19.17 63.48
C ILE A 331 13.75 -20.12 64.05
N THR A 332 14.91 -20.23 63.42
CA THR A 332 15.99 -21.09 63.89
C THR A 332 16.52 -20.69 65.27
N ALA A 333 16.73 -19.41 65.50
CA ALA A 333 17.16 -18.86 66.79
C ALA A 333 16.15 -19.05 67.91
N ASN A 334 14.87 -19.11 67.61
CA ASN A 334 13.77 -19.24 68.57
C ASN A 334 13.09 -20.61 68.52
N ILE A 335 13.68 -21.60 67.88
CA ILE A 335 13.06 -22.92 67.64
C ILE A 335 12.59 -23.62 68.94
N TYR A 336 13.25 -23.36 70.04
CA TYR A 336 12.95 -23.90 71.37
C TYR A 336 11.59 -23.39 71.91
N ARG A 337 11.12 -22.22 71.40
CA ARG A 337 9.84 -21.62 71.82
C ARG A 337 8.67 -21.97 70.93
N ILE A 338 8.93 -22.48 69.72
CA ILE A 338 7.94 -22.77 68.70
C ILE A 338 7.49 -24.23 68.81
N LYS A 339 6.17 -24.45 68.78
CA LYS A 339 5.58 -25.76 68.76
C LYS A 339 4.86 -26.03 67.44
N GLN A 340 4.78 -27.27 67.05
CA GLN A 340 3.93 -27.67 65.91
C GLN A 340 2.47 -27.35 66.27
N GLY A 341 1.81 -26.61 65.35
CA GLY A 341 0.44 -26.09 65.57
C GLY A 341 0.41 -24.56 65.77
N ASP A 342 1.58 -23.94 66.00
CA ASP A 342 1.64 -22.46 66.08
C ASP A 342 1.44 -21.89 64.68
N GLU A 343 0.63 -20.82 64.56
CA GLU A 343 0.33 -20.11 63.32
C GLU A 343 1.28 -18.97 63.05
N SER A 344 1.97 -18.49 64.08
CA SER A 344 2.96 -17.40 64.02
C SER A 344 3.92 -17.45 65.21
N VAL A 345 5.04 -16.77 65.06
CA VAL A 345 5.99 -16.50 66.13
C VAL A 345 6.38 -15.03 66.11
N THR A 346 6.42 -14.38 67.26
CA THR A 346 6.96 -13.03 67.44
C THR A 346 8.35 -13.13 68.01
N ALA A 347 9.36 -12.61 67.31
CA ALA A 347 10.73 -12.63 67.71
C ALA A 347 11.39 -11.27 67.55
N LEU A 348 12.42 -11.00 68.37
CA LEU A 348 13.21 -9.77 68.27
C LEU A 348 14.16 -9.87 67.05
N ASN A 349 13.99 -8.92 66.13
CA ASN A 349 14.98 -8.69 65.09
C ASN A 349 16.23 -8.02 65.70
N TYR A 350 17.30 -8.77 65.91
CA TYR A 350 18.50 -8.25 66.55
C TYR A 350 19.33 -7.30 65.67
N TYR A 351 18.99 -7.13 64.40
CA TYR A 351 19.58 -6.13 63.51
C TYR A 351 18.95 -4.73 63.70
N THR A 352 17.63 -4.68 63.96
CA THR A 352 16.90 -3.41 64.09
C THR A 352 16.44 -3.11 65.49
N GLY A 353 16.38 -4.09 66.39
CA GLY A 353 15.86 -3.99 67.73
C GLY A 353 14.31 -3.99 67.80
N GLU A 354 13.63 -4.25 66.70
CA GLU A 354 12.15 -4.28 66.62
C GLU A 354 11.62 -5.71 66.70
N GLU A 355 10.40 -5.88 67.20
CA GLU A 355 9.71 -7.16 67.17
C GLU A 355 9.13 -7.45 65.76
N VAL A 356 9.28 -8.65 65.29
CA VAL A 356 8.79 -9.14 64.00
C VAL A 356 7.90 -10.36 64.25
N THR A 357 6.69 -10.34 63.64
CA THR A 357 5.79 -11.50 63.65
C THR A 357 5.94 -12.28 62.39
N ILE A 358 6.32 -13.54 62.50
CA ILE A 358 6.62 -14.44 61.36
C ILE A 358 5.49 -15.44 61.24
N PRO A 359 4.81 -15.50 60.06
CA PRO A 359 3.79 -16.52 59.79
C PRO A 359 4.40 -17.92 59.74
N LEU A 360 3.73 -18.90 60.35
CA LEU A 360 4.11 -20.29 60.38
C LEU A 360 3.03 -21.14 59.74
N ASN A 361 3.42 -22.27 59.12
CA ASN A 361 2.44 -23.30 58.77
C ASN A 361 2.26 -24.25 59.94
N PRO A 362 1.04 -24.27 60.55
CA PRO A 362 0.78 -25.06 61.77
C PRO A 362 0.85 -26.61 61.50
N THR A 363 0.77 -27.04 60.27
CA THR A 363 0.85 -28.46 59.93
C THR A 363 2.30 -28.94 59.86
N LYS A 364 3.26 -28.05 59.88
CA LYS A 364 4.68 -28.35 59.75
C LYS A 364 5.45 -28.15 61.06
N SER A 365 6.53 -28.87 61.23
CA SER A 365 7.42 -28.64 62.35
C SER A 365 8.14 -27.30 62.29
N PRO A 366 8.61 -26.75 63.41
CA PRO A 366 9.40 -25.50 63.44
C PRO A 366 10.62 -25.52 62.48
N SER A 367 11.32 -26.62 62.43
CA SER A 367 12.46 -26.81 61.52
C SER A 367 12.06 -26.77 60.08
N VAL A 368 10.96 -27.38 59.71
CA VAL A 368 10.42 -27.35 58.34
C VAL A 368 9.97 -25.94 57.94
N ASN A 369 9.39 -25.17 58.85
CA ASN A 369 9.05 -23.77 58.62
C ASN A 369 10.29 -22.91 58.38
N ALA A 370 11.38 -23.10 59.14
CA ALA A 370 12.63 -22.40 58.89
C ALA A 370 13.22 -22.78 57.48
N GLN A 371 13.20 -24.05 57.15
CA GLN A 371 13.67 -24.52 55.83
C GLN A 371 12.87 -23.95 54.67
N TYR A 372 11.56 -23.75 54.88
CA TYR A 372 10.68 -23.10 53.88
C TYR A 372 11.18 -21.70 53.57
N TYR A 373 11.45 -20.86 54.57
CA TYR A 373 11.91 -19.49 54.37
C TYR A 373 13.32 -19.42 53.75
N TYR A 374 14.24 -20.32 54.13
CA TYR A 374 15.56 -20.44 53.48
C TYR A 374 15.45 -20.86 52.03
N LYS A 375 14.50 -21.75 51.72
CA LYS A 375 14.23 -22.16 50.30
C LYS A 375 13.67 -21.00 49.49
N GLN A 376 12.78 -20.19 50.07
CA GLN A 376 12.29 -18.99 49.40
C GLN A 376 13.41 -17.98 49.17
N TYR A 377 14.28 -17.76 50.14
CA TYR A 377 15.45 -16.91 49.99
C TYR A 377 16.34 -17.36 48.83
N ASN A 378 16.69 -18.61 48.74
CA ASN A 378 17.54 -19.13 47.68
C ASN A 378 16.85 -19.03 46.32
N ARG A 379 15.56 -19.24 46.27
CA ARG A 379 14.76 -19.07 45.05
C ARG A 379 14.76 -17.62 44.56
N LEU A 380 14.56 -16.67 45.46
CA LEU A 380 14.58 -15.24 45.12
C LEU A 380 15.98 -14.77 44.75
N LYS A 381 17.02 -15.27 45.41
CA LYS A 381 18.41 -14.97 45.06
C LYS A 381 18.78 -15.43 43.65
N THR A 382 18.40 -16.65 43.30
CA THR A 382 18.61 -17.18 41.94
C THR A 382 17.81 -16.36 40.92
N ARG A 383 16.54 -16.02 41.24
CA ARG A 383 15.67 -15.20 40.37
C ARG A 383 16.25 -13.81 40.14
N GLU A 384 16.74 -13.15 41.16
CA GLU A 384 17.39 -11.84 41.08
C GLU A 384 18.61 -11.88 40.15
N HIS A 385 19.47 -12.88 40.26
CA HIS A 385 20.64 -13.02 39.40
C HIS A 385 20.21 -13.27 37.92
N GLU A 386 19.21 -14.10 37.70
CA GLU A 386 18.67 -14.36 36.37
C GLU A 386 18.04 -13.09 35.76
N LEU A 387 17.26 -12.34 36.55
CA LEU A 387 16.64 -11.09 36.12
C LEU A 387 17.69 -10.01 35.80
N ASP A 388 18.76 -9.91 36.57
CA ASP A 388 19.86 -8.97 36.29
C ASP A 388 20.49 -9.27 34.92
N HIS A 389 20.77 -10.52 34.63
CA HIS A 389 21.27 -10.95 33.33
C HIS A 389 20.30 -10.62 32.19
N GLN A 390 19.00 -10.89 32.38
CA GLN A 390 17.96 -10.58 31.39
C GLN A 390 17.81 -9.07 31.15
N ILE A 391 17.93 -8.27 32.20
CA ILE A 391 17.89 -6.80 32.13
C ILE A 391 19.07 -6.30 31.28
N GLN A 392 20.28 -6.81 31.49
CA GLN A 392 21.45 -6.40 30.71
C GLN A 392 21.30 -6.73 29.22
N LEU A 393 20.90 -7.96 28.89
CA LEU A 393 20.62 -8.37 27.51
C LEU A 393 19.53 -7.49 26.85
N THR A 394 18.49 -7.15 27.60
CA THR A 394 17.41 -6.32 27.07
C THR A 394 17.87 -4.89 26.81
N LYS A 395 18.72 -4.32 27.68
CA LYS A 395 19.34 -3.01 27.46
C LYS A 395 20.24 -3.00 26.22
N GLU A 396 21.05 -4.04 26.02
CA GLU A 396 21.87 -4.19 24.81
C GLU A 396 21.02 -4.25 23.53
N ASN A 397 19.91 -4.97 23.56
CA ASN A 397 18.97 -5.02 22.45
C ASN A 397 18.31 -3.64 22.17
N ILE A 398 17.97 -2.89 23.21
CA ILE A 398 17.43 -1.53 23.08
C ILE A 398 18.46 -0.61 22.42
N ASP A 399 19.72 -0.66 22.88
CA ASP A 399 20.81 0.13 22.29
C ASP A 399 21.05 -0.24 20.83
N TYR A 400 21.00 -1.52 20.50
CA TYR A 400 21.14 -2.01 19.13
C TYR A 400 20.03 -1.45 18.23
N PHE A 401 18.74 -1.60 18.58
CA PHE A 401 17.64 -1.10 17.78
C PHE A 401 17.58 0.43 17.73
N SER A 402 17.98 1.13 18.81
CA SER A 402 18.08 2.59 18.82
C SER A 402 19.15 3.10 17.86
N ASN A 403 20.29 2.43 17.78
CA ASN A 403 21.35 2.76 16.83
C ASN A 403 20.88 2.56 15.37
N ILE A 404 20.16 1.46 15.09
CA ILE A 404 19.58 1.23 13.77
C ILE A 404 18.56 2.32 13.43
N GLU A 405 17.67 2.69 14.36
CA GLU A 405 16.69 3.76 14.14
C GLU A 405 17.37 5.09 13.76
N GLN A 406 18.45 5.47 14.46
CA GLN A 406 19.23 6.67 14.14
C GLN A 406 19.90 6.58 12.76
N GLN A 407 20.40 5.41 12.37
CA GLN A 407 20.99 5.20 11.04
C GLN A 407 19.93 5.32 9.95
N LEU A 408 18.71 4.79 10.17
CA LEU A 408 17.61 4.86 9.21
C LEU A 408 17.15 6.28 8.92
N ASP A 409 17.33 7.23 9.83
CA ASP A 409 17.02 8.65 9.60
C ASP A 409 17.97 9.33 8.60
N HIS A 410 19.12 8.74 8.31
CA HIS A 410 20.17 9.29 7.44
C HIS A 410 20.44 8.47 6.17
N ILE A 411 19.64 7.44 5.91
CA ILE A 411 19.91 6.46 4.84
C ILE A 411 19.55 6.97 3.47
N THR A 412 20.45 6.67 2.51
CA THR A 412 20.19 6.67 1.08
C THR A 412 19.64 5.32 0.61
N VAL A 413 19.09 5.31 -0.61
CA VAL A 413 18.48 4.15 -1.26
C VAL A 413 19.39 2.91 -1.30
N ASP A 414 20.71 3.13 -1.43
CA ASP A 414 21.69 2.06 -1.62
C ASP A 414 22.05 1.32 -0.31
N ASP A 415 21.75 1.93 0.84
CA ASP A 415 22.14 1.40 2.15
C ASP A 415 21.09 0.47 2.78
N ILE A 416 19.88 0.37 2.21
CA ILE A 416 18.75 -0.36 2.82
C ILE A 416 18.94 -1.87 2.81
N ASP A 417 19.54 -2.40 1.76
CA ASP A 417 19.76 -3.83 1.63
C ASP A 417 20.87 -4.31 2.59
N ASP A 418 21.89 -3.48 2.87
CA ASP A 418 22.98 -3.76 3.82
C ASP A 418 22.52 -3.77 5.29
N ILE A 419 21.43 -3.11 5.63
CA ILE A 419 20.90 -3.08 7.01
C ILE A 419 19.95 -4.26 7.29
N ARG A 420 19.43 -4.87 6.25
CA ARG A 420 18.43 -5.93 6.36
C ARG A 420 19.04 -7.31 6.66
N ASP A 421 20.29 -7.54 6.28
CA ASP A 421 21.05 -8.76 6.53
C ASP A 421 21.75 -8.70 7.91
#